data_26c5b8696c4238edca2b0a07a90a4904
#
_entry.id   26c5b8696c4238edca2b0a07a90a4904
#
_cell.length_a   1.000
_cell.length_b   1.000
_cell.length_c   1.000
_cell.angle_alpha   90.00
_cell.angle_beta   90.00
_cell.angle_gamma   90.00
#
_symmetry.space_group_name_H-M   'P 1'
#
loop_
_entity.id
_entity.type
_entity.pdbx_description
1 polymer ?
#
loop_
_entity_poly.entity_id
_entity_poly.type
_entity_poly.pdbx_seq_one_letter_code
_entity_poly.pdbx_strand_id
1 'polypeptide(L)'
;GTPINQPSAGDTPFGFEFDKRGHLIVSDAYGGGELLGAMSSYNVSPGGISLISGPVVNTQTAPCWVVITKNGKFTYTSNTGTGNISGYWIKHDGTLELFNDDGNTGSTGEGSKPIDMAINNSSQYLYCLNGGNQTISVFRIDNRHGGLKPIQTVSGLPVGSVGLAAN
;
A
#
# COMPACT_ATOMS: atom_id res chain seq x y z
N GLY A 1 -25.10 -0.24 -14.97
CA GLY A 1 -25.54 -1.58 -14.55
C GLY A 1 -25.78 -1.64 -13.04
N THR A 2 -26.41 -2.66 -12.56
CA THR A 2 -26.60 -2.91 -11.13
C THR A 2 -25.24 -3.29 -10.51
N PRO A 3 -24.85 -2.73 -9.34
CA PRO A 3 -23.64 -3.15 -8.65
C PRO A 3 -23.67 -4.64 -8.32
N ILE A 4 -22.56 -5.34 -8.55
CA ILE A 4 -22.40 -6.74 -8.19
C ILE A 4 -21.57 -6.78 -6.91
N ASN A 5 -22.13 -7.31 -5.83
CA ASN A 5 -21.41 -7.48 -4.58
C ASN A 5 -20.52 -8.73 -4.66
N GLN A 6 -19.23 -8.55 -4.38
CA GLN A 6 -18.24 -9.64 -4.43
C GLN A 6 -17.54 -9.72 -3.06
N PRO A 7 -17.36 -10.90 -2.45
CA PRO A 7 -16.63 -11.02 -1.21
C PRO A 7 -15.14 -10.73 -1.43
N SER A 8 -14.52 -10.02 -0.48
CA SER A 8 -13.06 -9.88 -0.42
C SER A 8 -12.41 -11.14 0.17
N ALA A 9 -11.17 -11.43 -0.20
CA ALA A 9 -10.41 -12.53 0.41
C ALA A 9 -9.95 -12.17 1.83
N GLY A 10 -9.53 -10.91 2.04
CA GLY A 10 -9.22 -10.37 3.36
C GLY A 10 -10.38 -9.59 3.95
N ASP A 11 -10.35 -9.39 5.24
CA ASP A 11 -11.37 -8.62 5.96
C ASP A 11 -11.08 -7.11 5.90
N THR A 12 -12.13 -6.30 5.86
CA THR A 12 -12.05 -4.83 5.77
C THR A 12 -11.16 -4.37 4.60
N PRO A 13 -11.50 -4.68 3.32
CA PRO A 13 -10.79 -4.13 2.17
C PRO A 13 -10.88 -2.59 2.20
N PHE A 14 -9.77 -1.90 2.00
CA PHE A 14 -9.71 -0.45 2.18
C PHE A 14 -9.15 0.29 0.97
N GLY A 15 -7.81 0.40 0.83
CA GLY A 15 -7.16 1.04 -0.31
C GLY A 15 -6.95 0.06 -1.46
N PHE A 16 -6.97 0.58 -2.69
CA PHE A 16 -6.71 -0.26 -3.86
C PHE A 16 -6.09 0.52 -5.01
N GLU A 17 -5.39 -0.19 -5.87
CA GLU A 17 -4.90 0.32 -7.15
C GLU A 17 -4.88 -0.81 -8.19
N PHE A 18 -4.95 -0.45 -9.48
CA PHE A 18 -4.78 -1.41 -10.58
C PHE A 18 -3.35 -1.40 -11.09
N ASP A 19 -2.76 -2.57 -11.24
CA ASP A 19 -1.50 -2.68 -11.93
C ASP A 19 -1.66 -2.45 -13.45
N LYS A 20 -0.55 -2.29 -14.16
CA LYS A 20 -0.57 -2.06 -15.62
C LYS A 20 -1.12 -3.23 -16.46
N ARG A 21 -1.38 -4.38 -15.87
CA ARG A 21 -1.99 -5.56 -16.50
C ARG A 21 -3.47 -5.70 -16.19
N GLY A 22 -4.00 -4.81 -15.33
CA GLY A 22 -5.40 -4.81 -14.91
C GLY A 22 -5.70 -5.67 -13.68
N HIS A 23 -4.67 -6.15 -12.97
CA HIS A 23 -4.90 -6.80 -11.69
C HIS A 23 -5.26 -5.75 -10.63
N LEU A 24 -6.31 -6.02 -9.88
CA LEU A 24 -6.72 -5.21 -8.74
C LEU A 24 -5.92 -5.62 -7.50
N ILE A 25 -5.20 -4.69 -6.89
CA ILE A 25 -4.44 -4.90 -5.65
C ILE A 25 -5.14 -4.15 -4.53
N VAL A 26 -5.42 -4.83 -3.42
CA VAL A 26 -6.24 -4.31 -2.31
C VAL A 26 -5.51 -4.49 -0.99
N SER A 27 -5.56 -3.49 -0.11
CA SER A 27 -5.16 -3.62 1.28
C SER A 27 -6.30 -4.18 2.14
N ASP A 28 -6.02 -5.15 2.98
CA ASP A 28 -6.96 -5.81 3.87
C ASP A 28 -6.65 -5.39 5.32
N ALA A 29 -7.46 -4.46 5.87
CA ALA A 29 -7.16 -3.77 7.13
C ALA A 29 -7.57 -4.53 8.40
N TYR A 30 -8.38 -5.60 8.28
CA TYR A 30 -8.86 -6.44 9.38
C TYR A 30 -9.44 -5.66 10.57
N GLY A 31 -10.23 -4.59 10.26
CA GLY A 31 -10.81 -3.73 11.29
C GLY A 31 -9.79 -2.99 12.17
N GLY A 32 -8.52 -2.94 11.77
CA GLY A 32 -7.42 -2.42 12.56
C GLY A 32 -6.87 -3.40 13.60
N GLY A 33 -7.17 -4.69 13.47
CA GLY A 33 -6.62 -5.74 14.33
C GLY A 33 -5.10 -5.73 14.35
N GLU A 34 -4.51 -5.87 15.52
CA GLU A 34 -3.07 -5.79 15.72
C GLU A 34 -2.36 -6.90 14.97
N LEU A 35 -1.39 -6.52 14.12
CA LEU A 35 -0.53 -7.39 13.31
C LEU A 35 -1.28 -8.34 12.34
N LEU A 36 -2.54 -8.02 12.00
CA LEU A 36 -3.38 -8.81 11.09
C LEU A 36 -3.40 -8.27 9.66
N GLY A 37 -2.73 -7.15 9.39
CA GLY A 37 -2.74 -6.51 8.08
C GLY A 37 -2.26 -7.44 6.97
N ALA A 38 -2.88 -7.30 5.79
CA ALA A 38 -2.53 -8.09 4.61
C ALA A 38 -2.78 -7.31 3.31
N MET A 39 -2.41 -7.90 2.19
CA MET A 39 -2.83 -7.48 0.86
C MET A 39 -3.33 -8.67 0.04
N SER A 40 -4.30 -8.40 -0.83
CA SER A 40 -4.84 -9.36 -1.78
C SER A 40 -4.78 -8.83 -3.20
N SER A 41 -4.70 -9.72 -4.18
CA SER A 41 -4.78 -9.38 -5.60
C SER A 41 -5.84 -10.19 -6.34
N TYR A 42 -6.46 -9.56 -7.34
CA TYR A 42 -7.59 -10.13 -8.06
C TYR A 42 -7.45 -9.91 -9.56
N ASN A 43 -7.94 -10.86 -10.33
CA ASN A 43 -8.25 -10.68 -11.74
C ASN A 43 -9.64 -10.03 -11.87
N VAL A 44 -9.76 -9.02 -12.74
CA VAL A 44 -11.01 -8.32 -12.99
C VAL A 44 -11.48 -8.61 -14.41
N SER A 45 -12.73 -9.04 -14.54
CA SER A 45 -13.34 -9.39 -15.81
C SER A 45 -14.81 -8.92 -15.86
N PRO A 46 -15.45 -8.92 -17.03
CA PRO A 46 -16.89 -8.60 -17.12
C PRO A 46 -17.80 -9.51 -16.27
N GLY A 47 -17.33 -10.72 -15.91
CA GLY A 47 -18.06 -11.66 -15.04
C GLY A 47 -17.84 -11.43 -13.53
N GLY A 48 -16.99 -10.47 -13.14
CA GLY A 48 -16.68 -10.16 -11.75
C GLY A 48 -15.19 -10.24 -11.45
N ILE A 49 -14.86 -10.31 -10.16
CA ILE A 49 -13.49 -10.45 -9.68
C ILE A 49 -13.20 -11.88 -9.24
N SER A 50 -11.97 -12.33 -9.41
CA SER A 50 -11.51 -13.63 -8.93
C SER A 50 -10.15 -13.48 -8.24
N LEU A 51 -9.97 -14.15 -7.11
CA LEU A 51 -8.73 -14.10 -6.33
C LEU A 51 -7.57 -14.66 -7.14
N ILE A 52 -6.44 -13.92 -7.17
CA ILE A 52 -5.14 -14.39 -7.66
C ILE A 52 -4.28 -14.82 -6.48
N SER A 53 -4.12 -13.93 -5.49
CA SER A 53 -3.21 -14.12 -4.37
C SER A 53 -3.74 -13.41 -3.12
N GLY A 54 -3.60 -14.03 -1.98
CA GLY A 54 -3.90 -13.40 -0.69
C GLY A 54 -4.94 -14.15 0.16
N PRO A 55 -5.19 -13.63 1.35
CA PRO A 55 -4.47 -12.52 1.99
C PRO A 55 -2.99 -12.84 2.23
N VAL A 56 -2.09 -12.01 1.73
CA VAL A 56 -0.64 -12.09 2.01
C VAL A 56 -0.35 -11.22 3.22
N VAL A 57 -0.24 -11.85 4.39
CA VAL A 57 -0.10 -11.17 5.70
C VAL A 57 1.24 -10.42 5.77
N ASN A 58 1.24 -9.18 6.28
CA ASN A 58 2.43 -8.37 6.46
C ASN A 58 2.85 -8.19 7.93
N THR A 59 2.12 -8.79 8.87
CA THR A 59 2.37 -8.65 10.31
C THR A 59 2.40 -7.21 10.80
N GLN A 60 1.65 -6.32 10.14
CA GLN A 60 1.49 -4.92 10.49
C GLN A 60 0.02 -4.61 10.81
N THR A 61 -0.26 -3.40 11.27
CA THR A 61 -1.59 -3.02 11.77
C THR A 61 -2.24 -1.98 10.87
N ALA A 62 -3.48 -2.24 10.46
CA ALA A 62 -4.34 -1.33 9.71
C ALA A 62 -3.70 -0.83 8.39
N PRO A 63 -3.38 -1.71 7.43
CA PRO A 63 -2.97 -1.25 6.12
C PRO A 63 -4.08 -0.44 5.46
N CYS A 64 -3.72 0.77 4.97
CA CYS A 64 -4.66 1.73 4.41
C CYS A 64 -4.47 1.89 2.90
N TRP A 65 -3.59 2.79 2.49
CA TRP A 65 -3.44 3.15 1.09
C TRP A 65 -2.59 2.16 0.30
N VAL A 66 -2.84 2.07 -0.99
CA VAL A 66 -2.07 1.22 -1.91
C VAL A 66 -1.52 2.08 -3.04
N VAL A 67 -0.23 1.90 -3.37
CA VAL A 67 0.40 2.50 -4.55
C VAL A 67 1.25 1.48 -5.28
N ILE A 68 1.32 1.61 -6.61
CA ILE A 68 2.05 0.69 -7.49
C ILE A 68 3.07 1.47 -8.31
N THR A 69 4.30 0.95 -8.42
CA THR A 69 5.30 1.53 -9.31
C THR A 69 4.87 1.46 -10.78
N LYS A 70 5.23 2.47 -11.60
CA LYS A 70 4.80 2.56 -13.01
C LYS A 70 5.25 1.37 -13.87
N ASN A 71 6.33 0.68 -13.48
CA ASN A 71 6.75 -0.55 -14.14
C ASN A 71 5.89 -1.78 -13.75
N GLY A 72 5.00 -1.65 -12.76
CA GLY A 72 4.11 -2.71 -12.27
C GLY A 72 4.83 -3.85 -11.55
N LYS A 73 6.02 -3.60 -11.00
CA LYS A 73 6.80 -4.64 -10.31
C LYS A 73 6.60 -4.65 -8.80
N PHE A 74 6.33 -3.48 -8.21
CA PHE A 74 6.24 -3.30 -6.77
C PHE A 74 4.96 -2.61 -6.40
N THR A 75 4.37 -3.03 -5.29
CA THR A 75 3.28 -2.33 -4.62
C THR A 75 3.62 -2.09 -3.16
N TYR A 76 3.08 -1.02 -2.61
CA TYR A 76 3.28 -0.64 -1.21
C TYR A 76 1.94 -0.35 -0.56
N THR A 77 1.83 -0.67 0.73
CA THR A 77 0.71 -0.24 1.57
C THR A 77 1.21 0.48 2.82
N SER A 78 0.51 1.56 3.20
CA SER A 78 0.76 2.29 4.44
C SER A 78 0.06 1.58 5.60
N ASN A 79 0.78 1.31 6.70
CA ASN A 79 0.24 0.67 7.89
C ASN A 79 0.00 1.71 8.98
N THR A 80 -1.23 2.21 9.06
CA THR A 80 -1.61 3.34 9.92
C THR A 80 -1.37 3.05 11.39
N GLY A 81 -1.59 1.81 11.84
CA GLY A 81 -1.44 1.42 13.24
C GLY A 81 0.01 1.29 13.69
N THR A 82 0.88 0.77 12.83
CA THR A 82 2.30 0.51 13.17
C THR A 82 3.27 1.61 12.71
N GLY A 83 2.83 2.59 11.92
CA GLY A 83 3.67 3.73 11.53
C GLY A 83 4.79 3.35 10.54
N ASN A 84 4.47 2.51 9.55
CA ASN A 84 5.42 2.06 8.56
C ASN A 84 4.75 1.74 7.21
N ILE A 85 5.53 1.27 6.25
CA ILE A 85 5.11 0.89 4.91
C ILE A 85 5.56 -0.54 4.66
N SER A 86 4.65 -1.40 4.18
CA SER A 86 4.98 -2.73 3.65
C SER A 86 5.10 -2.70 2.15
N GLY A 87 6.09 -3.40 1.61
CA GLY A 87 6.32 -3.54 0.18
C GLY A 87 6.19 -4.99 -0.29
N TYR A 88 5.69 -5.16 -1.52
CA TYR A 88 5.49 -6.48 -2.14
C TYR A 88 5.96 -6.46 -3.59
N TRP A 89 6.44 -7.61 -4.04
CA TRP A 89 6.59 -7.92 -5.45
C TRP A 89 5.21 -8.20 -6.05
N ILE A 90 4.97 -7.70 -7.26
CA ILE A 90 3.86 -8.15 -8.10
C ILE A 90 4.47 -9.02 -9.19
N LYS A 91 4.19 -10.31 -9.15
CA LYS A 91 4.61 -11.25 -10.20
C LYS A 91 3.83 -11.01 -11.49
N HIS A 92 4.27 -11.63 -12.58
CA HIS A 92 3.64 -11.44 -13.90
C HIS A 92 2.16 -11.86 -13.93
N ASP A 93 1.80 -12.86 -13.16
CA ASP A 93 0.45 -13.40 -13.01
C ASP A 93 -0.41 -12.67 -11.96
N GLY A 94 0.12 -11.62 -11.33
CA GLY A 94 -0.56 -10.85 -10.28
C GLY A 94 -0.33 -11.38 -8.87
N THR A 95 0.40 -12.49 -8.70
CA THR A 95 0.75 -13.01 -7.36
C THR A 95 1.57 -12.00 -6.57
N LEU A 96 1.23 -11.81 -5.29
CA LEU A 96 1.95 -10.96 -4.36
C LEU A 96 2.95 -11.75 -3.51
N GLU A 97 4.12 -11.16 -3.29
CA GLU A 97 5.15 -11.70 -2.41
C GLU A 97 5.73 -10.56 -1.56
N LEU A 98 5.65 -10.72 -0.24
CA LEU A 98 6.15 -9.73 0.72
C LEU A 98 7.69 -9.61 0.62
N PHE A 99 8.24 -8.39 0.75
CA PHE A 99 9.69 -8.18 0.64
C PHE A 99 10.46 -8.75 1.83
N ASN A 100 9.94 -8.55 3.02
CA ASN A 100 10.61 -8.93 4.27
C ASN A 100 9.61 -9.59 5.22
N ASP A 101 10.04 -10.60 5.94
CA ASP A 101 9.20 -11.38 6.87
C ASP A 101 8.56 -10.55 7.98
N ASP A 102 9.20 -9.44 8.38
CA ASP A 102 8.68 -8.50 9.38
C ASP A 102 7.68 -7.49 8.81
N GLY A 103 7.47 -7.48 7.48
CA GLY A 103 6.54 -6.57 6.79
C GLY A 103 6.94 -5.09 6.82
N ASN A 104 8.09 -4.72 7.38
CA ASN A 104 8.53 -3.33 7.46
C ASN A 104 9.56 -3.01 6.36
N THR A 105 9.10 -2.39 5.27
CA THR A 105 9.98 -1.93 4.17
C THR A 105 10.47 -0.51 4.38
N GLY A 106 9.71 0.32 5.11
CA GLY A 106 10.10 1.70 5.42
C GLY A 106 9.33 2.27 6.61
N SER A 107 10.05 2.76 7.63
CA SER A 107 9.42 3.37 8.80
C SER A 107 9.06 4.83 8.54
N THR A 108 7.85 5.23 8.92
CA THR A 108 7.39 6.64 8.92
C THR A 108 7.47 7.26 10.32
N GLY A 109 7.83 6.45 11.33
CA GLY A 109 8.01 6.84 12.71
C GLY A 109 6.82 6.50 13.61
N GLU A 110 7.10 6.35 14.89
CA GLU A 110 6.08 6.07 15.89
C GLU A 110 5.02 7.19 15.94
N GLY A 111 3.75 6.82 16.03
CA GLY A 111 2.63 7.75 16.09
C GLY A 111 2.36 8.53 14.78
N SER A 112 3.11 8.28 13.72
CA SER A 112 2.96 8.98 12.43
C SER A 112 1.59 8.75 11.79
N LYS A 113 1.00 7.57 11.95
CA LYS A 113 -0.29 7.17 11.34
C LYS A 113 -0.33 7.48 9.84
N PRO A 114 0.47 6.78 9.03
CA PRO A 114 0.47 6.96 7.57
C PRO A 114 -0.88 6.57 6.98
N ILE A 115 -1.52 7.49 6.25
CA ILE A 115 -2.90 7.34 5.75
C ILE A 115 -3.02 7.41 4.24
N ASP A 116 -2.04 7.98 3.54
CA ASP A 116 -2.07 8.14 2.10
C ASP A 116 -0.66 8.10 1.52
N MET A 117 -0.54 7.70 0.26
CA MET A 117 0.74 7.62 -0.43
C MET A 117 0.62 8.02 -1.89
N ALA A 118 1.71 8.54 -2.45
CA ALA A 118 1.85 8.76 -3.88
C ALA A 118 3.27 8.40 -4.34
N ILE A 119 3.37 7.94 -5.59
CA ILE A 119 4.65 7.66 -6.26
C ILE A 119 4.77 8.62 -7.45
N ASN A 120 5.94 9.26 -7.62
CA ASN A 120 6.17 10.14 -8.75
C ASN A 120 6.21 9.36 -10.10
N ASN A 121 6.05 10.09 -11.21
CA ASN A 121 5.97 9.49 -12.55
C ASN A 121 7.19 8.65 -12.95
N SER A 122 8.37 8.93 -12.42
CA SER A 122 9.57 8.13 -12.67
C SER A 122 9.70 6.89 -11.77
N SER A 123 8.81 6.72 -10.80
CA SER A 123 8.86 5.70 -9.74
C SER A 123 10.18 5.69 -8.94
N GLN A 124 10.81 6.86 -8.81
CA GLN A 124 12.03 7.00 -8.02
C GLN A 124 11.76 7.37 -6.56
N TYR A 125 10.60 7.99 -6.30
CA TYR A 125 10.26 8.50 -4.99
C TYR A 125 8.84 8.12 -4.60
N LEU A 126 8.71 7.69 -3.35
CA LEU A 126 7.44 7.47 -2.67
C LEU A 126 7.28 8.54 -1.59
N TYR A 127 6.12 9.15 -1.57
CA TYR A 127 5.68 10.13 -0.58
C TYR A 127 4.59 9.50 0.27
N CYS A 128 4.66 9.67 1.58
CA CYS A 128 3.69 9.13 2.52
C CYS A 128 3.18 10.22 3.46
N LEU A 129 1.88 10.48 3.42
CA LEU A 129 1.20 11.43 4.28
C LEU A 129 0.93 10.80 5.65
N ASN A 130 1.47 11.40 6.68
CA ASN A 130 1.37 10.96 8.07
C ASN A 130 0.34 11.83 8.81
N GLY A 131 -0.88 11.32 8.96
CA GLY A 131 -1.98 12.04 9.58
C GLY A 131 -1.83 12.27 11.09
N GLY A 132 -1.04 11.43 11.77
CA GLY A 132 -0.85 11.51 13.22
C GLY A 132 0.05 12.65 13.66
N ASN A 133 1.04 13.02 12.86
CA ASN A 133 2.03 14.06 13.19
C ASN A 133 2.14 15.16 12.13
N GLN A 134 1.23 15.21 11.16
CA GLN A 134 1.12 16.23 10.10
C GLN A 134 2.43 16.39 9.31
N THR A 135 3.00 15.26 8.86
CA THR A 135 4.24 15.25 8.07
C THR A 135 4.07 14.49 6.77
N ILE A 136 5.00 14.68 5.83
CA ILE A 136 5.20 13.80 4.68
C ILE A 136 6.57 13.15 4.82
N SER A 137 6.59 11.81 4.89
CA SER A 137 7.82 11.03 4.77
C SER A 137 8.13 10.79 3.30
N VAL A 138 9.37 11.03 2.89
CA VAL A 138 9.83 10.84 1.51
C VAL A 138 10.88 9.74 1.47
N PHE A 139 10.65 8.77 0.60
CA PHE A 139 11.55 7.63 0.39
C PHE A 139 12.04 7.59 -1.05
N ARG A 140 13.29 7.20 -1.22
CA ARG A 140 13.80 6.78 -2.51
C ARG A 140 13.54 5.29 -2.70
N ILE A 141 12.95 4.91 -3.83
CA ILE A 141 12.67 3.52 -4.19
C ILE A 141 13.92 2.90 -4.83
N ASP A 142 14.34 1.73 -4.37
CA ASP A 142 15.31 0.90 -5.08
C ASP A 142 14.59 0.23 -6.27
N ASN A 143 14.91 0.66 -7.47
CA ASN A 143 14.27 0.17 -8.71
C ASN A 143 14.56 -1.32 -9.02
N ARG A 144 15.51 -1.94 -8.33
CA ARG A 144 15.86 -3.36 -8.51
C ARG A 144 15.10 -4.26 -7.56
N HIS A 145 15.00 -3.85 -6.29
CA HIS A 145 14.51 -4.70 -5.21
C HIS A 145 13.27 -4.14 -4.49
N GLY A 146 12.85 -2.92 -4.82
CA GLY A 146 11.67 -2.29 -4.21
C GLY A 146 11.91 -1.71 -2.80
N GLY A 147 13.10 -1.84 -2.24
CA GLY A 147 13.42 -1.29 -0.91
C GLY A 147 13.23 0.21 -0.82
N LEU A 148 12.85 0.71 0.35
CA LEU A 148 12.61 2.13 0.62
C LEU A 148 13.72 2.71 1.47
N LYS A 149 14.44 3.71 0.92
CA LYS A 149 15.46 4.48 1.65
C LYS A 149 14.88 5.83 2.06
N PRO A 150 14.73 6.14 3.37
CA PRO A 150 14.26 7.45 3.81
C PRO A 150 15.25 8.53 3.40
N ILE A 151 14.74 9.67 2.90
CA ILE A 151 15.56 10.80 2.45
C ILE A 151 15.14 12.12 3.08
N GLN A 152 13.86 12.29 3.43
CA GLN A 152 13.35 13.54 3.97
C GLN A 152 12.05 13.32 4.74
N THR A 153 11.80 14.18 5.73
CA THR A 153 10.48 14.38 6.33
C THR A 153 10.15 15.86 6.25
N VAL A 154 8.99 16.17 5.66
CA VAL A 154 8.45 17.53 5.59
C VAL A 154 7.38 17.68 6.66
N SER A 155 7.47 18.71 7.49
CA SER A 155 6.53 18.99 8.58
C SER A 155 5.72 20.27 8.32
N GLY A 156 4.72 20.52 9.16
CA GLY A 156 3.93 21.73 9.13
C GLY A 156 2.70 21.67 8.23
N LEU A 157 2.22 20.48 7.92
CA LEU A 157 0.93 20.32 7.25
C LEU A 157 -0.21 20.76 8.19
N PRO A 158 -1.30 21.33 7.65
CA PRO A 158 -2.50 21.59 8.43
C PRO A 158 -3.06 20.31 9.06
N VAL A 159 -3.62 20.43 10.26
CA VAL A 159 -4.32 19.33 10.93
C VAL A 159 -5.51 18.87 10.06
N GLY A 160 -5.66 17.57 9.88
CA GLY A 160 -6.73 17.00 9.05
C GLY A 160 -6.43 16.99 7.56
N SER A 161 -5.18 17.27 7.15
CA SER A 161 -4.76 17.09 5.75
C SER A 161 -4.96 15.64 5.32
N VAL A 162 -5.62 15.44 4.19
CA VAL A 162 -5.85 14.13 3.54
C VAL A 162 -5.69 14.30 2.02
N GLY A 163 -5.31 13.22 1.36
CA GLY A 163 -5.09 13.22 -0.09
C GLY A 163 -3.68 13.68 -0.47
N LEU A 164 -2.98 12.84 -1.22
CA LEU A 164 -1.62 13.10 -1.70
C LEU A 164 -1.50 12.74 -3.18
N ALA A 165 -0.88 13.62 -3.97
CA ALA A 165 -0.55 13.36 -5.35
C ALA A 165 0.90 13.77 -5.65
N ALA A 166 1.56 13.06 -6.56
CA ALA A 166 2.92 13.33 -7.01
C ALA A 166 3.04 13.23 -8.54
N ASN A 167 3.89 14.07 -9.12
CA ASN A 167 4.21 14.10 -10.56
C ASN A 167 5.60 13.56 -10.85
#